data_c9c390bfa4e1ee4a4882d3d95bb4d189
#
_entry.id   c9c390bfa4e1ee4a4882d3d95bb4d189
#
_cell.length_a   1.000
_cell.length_b   1.000
_cell.length_c   1.000
_cell.angle_alpha   90.00
_cell.angle_beta   90.00
_cell.angle_gamma   90.00
#
_symmetry.space_group_name_H-M   'P 1'
#
loop_
_entity.id
_entity.type
_entity.pdbx_description
1 polymer ?
#
loop_
_entity_poly.entity_id
_entity_poly.type
_entity_poly.pdbx_seq_one_letter_code
_entity_poly.pdbx_strand_id
1 'polypeptide(L)'
;MALYFTVMHFLGKNLRYLRKQSSKTQSDIASLIQKGQTTIGNWENGISEPSLSELLIISNYFDIPLDTLIKMDLADTQAHGVPLPGNQDVNVRPYDHSVVELSVVKEQEDKLSFVLQEIRSIRSDIEQLYTRLPQQEIGG
;
A
#
# COMPACT_ATOMS: atom_id res chain seq x y z
N MET A 1 9.87 19.10 -14.75
CA MET A 1 10.78 18.88 -13.60
C MET A 1 10.35 19.60 -12.32
N ALA A 2 9.60 20.69 -12.38
CA ALA A 2 9.13 21.41 -11.18
C ALA A 2 8.06 20.69 -10.34
N LEU A 3 7.27 19.78 -10.93
CA LEU A 3 6.16 19.09 -10.25
C LEU A 3 6.61 18.01 -9.25
N TYR A 4 7.75 17.37 -9.45
CA TYR A 4 8.28 16.37 -8.52
C TYR A 4 8.85 16.98 -7.23
N PHE A 5 9.36 18.19 -7.29
CA PHE A 5 9.93 18.89 -6.12
C PHE A 5 8.85 19.38 -5.16
N THR A 6 7.63 19.62 -5.64
CA THR A 6 6.53 20.17 -4.83
C THR A 6 5.84 19.08 -3.99
N VAL A 7 5.81 17.84 -4.47
CA VAL A 7 5.08 16.73 -3.79
C VAL A 7 5.79 16.26 -2.52
N MET A 8 7.13 16.31 -2.47
CA MET A 8 7.93 15.87 -1.33
C MET A 8 8.33 17.00 -0.37
N HIS A 9 7.88 18.22 -0.64
CA HIS A 9 8.26 19.40 0.14
C HIS A 9 7.83 19.33 1.62
N PHE A 10 6.72 18.70 1.92
CA PHE A 10 6.18 18.67 3.28
C PHE A 10 6.64 17.47 4.11
N LEU A 11 7.11 16.40 3.51
CA LEU A 11 7.45 15.16 4.21
C LEU A 11 8.44 15.39 5.37
N GLY A 12 9.58 16.00 5.12
CA GLY A 12 10.59 16.25 6.15
C GLY A 12 10.09 17.19 7.25
N LYS A 13 9.37 18.24 6.85
CA LYS A 13 8.73 19.19 7.76
C LYS A 13 7.69 18.51 8.63
N ASN A 14 6.85 17.67 8.03
CA ASN A 14 5.80 16.93 8.73
C ASN A 14 6.38 15.88 9.67
N LEU A 15 7.40 15.14 9.25
CA LEU A 15 8.08 14.18 10.12
C LEU A 15 8.64 14.88 11.36
N ARG A 16 9.32 15.99 11.18
CA ARG A 16 9.85 16.81 12.29
C ARG A 16 8.75 17.35 13.19
N TYR A 17 7.65 17.81 12.60
CA TYR A 17 6.48 18.30 13.32
C TYR A 17 5.85 17.19 14.19
N LEU A 18 5.50 16.05 13.60
CA LEU A 18 4.88 14.90 14.29
C LEU A 18 5.78 14.35 15.39
N ARG A 19 7.07 14.22 15.12
CA ARG A 19 8.05 13.79 16.11
C ARG A 19 8.05 14.72 17.34
N LYS A 20 8.08 16.03 17.12
CA LYS A 20 8.06 17.02 18.21
C LYS A 20 6.72 17.00 18.97
N GLN A 21 5.59 16.90 18.28
CA GLN A 21 4.28 16.81 18.91
C GLN A 21 4.16 15.56 19.80
N SER A 22 4.80 14.47 19.41
CA SER A 22 4.83 13.23 20.19
C SER A 22 5.96 13.20 21.25
N SER A 23 6.68 14.31 21.45
CA SER A 23 7.81 14.41 22.38
C SER A 23 8.90 13.36 22.12
N LYS A 24 9.12 12.99 20.85
CA LYS A 24 10.12 12.00 20.41
C LYS A 24 11.41 12.67 19.92
N THR A 25 12.53 11.99 20.17
CA THR A 25 13.83 12.37 19.60
C THR A 25 13.99 11.77 18.19
N GLN A 26 14.97 12.27 17.45
CA GLN A 26 15.34 11.64 16.15
C GLN A 26 15.82 10.19 16.36
N SER A 27 16.49 9.91 17.48
CA SER A 27 16.91 8.55 17.83
C SER A 27 15.74 7.61 18.09
N ASP A 28 14.64 8.10 18.69
CA ASP A 28 13.44 7.28 18.91
C ASP A 28 12.83 6.84 17.58
N ILE A 29 12.68 7.77 16.64
CA ILE A 29 12.18 7.46 15.29
C ILE A 29 13.16 6.56 14.52
N ALA A 30 14.45 6.80 14.65
CA ALA A 30 15.49 5.97 14.03
C ALA A 30 15.42 4.51 14.52
N SER A 31 15.23 4.31 15.81
CA SER A 31 15.09 2.98 16.41
C SER A 31 13.85 2.25 15.89
N LEU A 32 12.72 2.95 15.71
CA LEU A 32 11.49 2.39 15.19
C LEU A 32 11.68 1.76 13.79
N ILE A 33 12.48 2.40 12.96
CA ILE A 33 12.71 1.97 11.56
C ILE A 33 14.08 1.29 11.35
N GLN A 34 14.77 0.98 12.42
CA GLN A 34 16.09 0.34 12.44
C GLN A 34 17.16 1.10 11.60
N LYS A 35 17.17 2.42 11.72
CA LYS A 35 18.15 3.32 11.06
C LYS A 35 18.95 4.12 12.08
N GLY A 36 19.95 4.83 11.61
CA GLY A 36 20.72 5.78 12.43
C GLY A 36 19.98 7.11 12.59
N GLN A 37 20.25 7.82 13.71
CA GLN A 37 19.73 9.16 13.97
C GLN A 37 20.00 10.12 12.81
N THR A 38 21.20 10.07 12.21
CA THR A 38 21.59 10.92 11.08
C THR A 38 20.66 10.76 9.88
N THR A 39 20.13 9.56 9.65
CA THR A 39 19.16 9.29 8.58
C THR A 39 17.89 10.10 8.78
N ILE A 40 17.37 10.15 10.01
CA ILE A 40 16.18 10.92 10.34
C ILE A 40 16.46 12.42 10.17
N GLY A 41 17.62 12.89 10.63
CA GLY A 41 18.04 14.28 10.42
C GLY A 41 18.11 14.66 8.94
N ASN A 42 18.61 13.78 8.10
CA ASN A 42 18.68 13.98 6.65
C ASN A 42 17.28 14.06 6.03
N TRP A 43 16.34 13.20 6.44
CA TRP A 43 14.96 13.24 5.97
C TRP A 43 14.23 14.51 6.41
N GLU A 44 14.39 14.92 7.67
CA GLU A 44 13.78 16.14 8.20
C GLU A 44 14.31 17.41 7.51
N ASN A 45 15.53 17.37 7.01
CA ASN A 45 16.16 18.47 6.29
C ASN A 45 16.04 18.37 4.76
N GLY A 46 15.37 17.32 4.23
CA GLY A 46 15.21 17.11 2.80
C GLY A 46 16.49 16.75 2.05
N ILE A 47 17.53 16.27 2.76
CA ILE A 47 18.80 15.85 2.15
C ILE A 47 18.66 14.48 1.48
N SER A 48 17.87 13.61 2.07
CA SER A 48 17.51 12.29 1.53
C SER A 48 16.06 11.97 1.85
N GLU A 49 15.53 10.92 1.22
CA GLU A 49 14.14 10.52 1.35
C GLU A 49 14.04 9.09 1.89
N PRO A 50 13.01 8.79 2.69
CA PRO A 50 12.74 7.43 3.10
C PRO A 50 12.19 6.60 1.93
N SER A 51 12.45 5.30 1.97
CA SER A 51 11.81 4.33 1.08
C SER A 51 10.32 4.22 1.37
N LEU A 52 9.56 3.64 0.43
CA LEU A 52 8.12 3.42 0.62
C LEU A 52 7.82 2.59 1.88
N SER A 53 8.62 1.57 2.16
CA SER A 53 8.45 0.75 3.36
C SER A 53 8.63 1.55 4.64
N GLU A 54 9.61 2.42 4.68
CA GLU A 54 9.88 3.31 5.82
C GLU A 54 8.77 4.37 5.99
N LEU A 55 8.25 4.90 4.88
CA LEU A 55 7.11 5.82 4.88
C LEU A 55 5.85 5.16 5.46
N LEU A 56 5.59 3.90 5.11
CA LEU A 56 4.45 3.15 5.65
C LEU A 56 4.59 2.92 7.16
N ILE A 57 5.79 2.61 7.66
CA ILE A 57 6.03 2.47 9.09
C ILE A 57 5.78 3.79 9.82
N ILE A 58 6.26 4.91 9.27
CA ILE A 58 6.07 6.24 9.83
C ILE A 58 4.60 6.64 9.83
N SER A 59 3.92 6.45 8.72
CA SER A 59 2.48 6.72 8.54
C SER A 59 1.64 5.96 9.59
N ASN A 60 1.89 4.68 9.74
CA ASN A 60 1.21 3.84 10.73
C ASN A 60 1.55 4.25 12.17
N TYR A 61 2.80 4.59 12.45
CA TYR A 61 3.22 4.97 13.79
C TYR A 61 2.55 6.26 14.28
N PHE A 62 2.39 7.24 13.41
CA PHE A 62 1.76 8.51 13.73
C PHE A 62 0.25 8.53 13.45
N ASP A 63 -0.31 7.43 12.96
CA ASP A 63 -1.72 7.33 12.54
C ASP A 63 -2.13 8.44 11.57
N ILE A 64 -1.26 8.75 10.60
CA ILE A 64 -1.46 9.77 9.58
C ILE A 64 -1.45 9.11 8.20
N PRO A 65 -2.47 9.32 7.35
CA PRO A 65 -2.47 8.80 5.99
C PRO A 65 -1.23 9.26 5.22
N LEU A 66 -0.64 8.34 4.45
CA LEU A 66 0.58 8.62 3.69
C LEU A 66 0.42 9.81 2.74
N ASP A 67 -0.73 9.93 2.09
CA ASP A 67 -1.06 11.07 1.23
C ASP A 67 -1.02 12.40 1.98
N THR A 68 -1.59 12.45 3.17
CA THR A 68 -1.57 13.61 4.08
C THR A 68 -0.15 13.93 4.53
N LEU A 69 0.63 12.91 4.90
CA LEU A 69 2.02 13.08 5.33
C LEU A 69 2.89 13.72 4.25
N ILE A 70 2.61 13.44 2.99
CA ILE A 70 3.40 13.93 1.84
C ILE A 70 2.90 15.28 1.32
N LYS A 71 1.59 15.45 1.18
CA LYS A 71 1.00 16.57 0.42
C LYS A 71 0.55 17.77 1.26
N MET A 72 0.27 17.57 2.54
CA MET A 72 -0.28 18.63 3.40
C MET A 72 0.80 19.18 4.34
N ASP A 73 0.77 20.48 4.61
CA ASP A 73 1.55 21.09 5.68
C ASP A 73 0.81 20.90 7.02
N LEU A 74 1.21 19.90 7.79
CA LEU A 74 0.54 19.56 9.04
C LEU A 74 0.68 20.65 10.09
N ALA A 75 1.78 21.38 10.10
CA ALA A 75 1.99 22.48 11.03
C ALA A 75 1.03 23.66 10.75
N ASP A 76 0.84 23.96 9.49
CA ASP A 76 -0.08 25.03 9.04
C ASP A 76 -1.55 24.64 9.22
N THR A 77 -1.87 23.40 8.89
CA THR A 77 -3.23 22.83 9.04
C THR A 77 -3.72 22.93 10.48
N GLN A 78 -2.87 22.61 11.46
CA GLN A 78 -3.21 22.73 12.89
C GLN A 78 -3.30 24.18 13.36
N ALA A 79 -2.48 25.07 12.83
CA ALA A 79 -2.53 26.48 13.16
C ALA A 79 -3.87 27.14 12.75
N HIS A 80 -4.51 26.62 11.72
CA HIS A 80 -5.83 27.07 11.23
C HIS A 80 -7.02 26.28 11.79
N GLY A 81 -6.80 25.40 12.79
CA GLY A 81 -7.85 24.64 13.46
C GLY A 81 -8.55 23.62 12.55
N VAL A 82 -7.92 23.23 11.45
CA VAL A 82 -8.45 22.17 10.58
C VAL A 82 -8.11 20.83 11.25
N PRO A 83 -9.11 19.98 11.58
CA PRO A 83 -8.84 18.68 12.16
C PRO A 83 -7.99 17.84 11.20
N LEU A 84 -6.94 17.19 11.73
CA LEU A 84 -6.17 16.21 10.96
C LEU A 84 -7.11 15.06 10.58
N PRO A 85 -7.01 14.54 9.35
CA PRO A 85 -7.90 13.47 8.87
C PRO A 85 -7.82 12.13 9.64
N GLY A 86 -6.95 12.00 10.64
CA GLY A 86 -6.91 10.85 11.55
C GLY A 86 -7.83 10.97 12.78
N ASN A 87 -8.45 12.14 13.04
CA ASN A 87 -9.22 12.42 14.26
C ASN A 87 -10.71 12.67 14.01
N GLN A 88 -11.20 12.44 12.81
CA GLN A 88 -12.63 12.39 12.58
C GLN A 88 -13.10 10.94 12.65
N ASP A 89 -14.23 10.72 13.35
CA ASP A 89 -15.04 9.50 13.34
C ASP A 89 -15.51 9.11 11.92
N VAL A 90 -14.61 9.09 10.99
CA VAL A 90 -14.73 8.23 9.84
C VAL A 90 -14.42 6.86 10.40
N ASN A 91 -15.42 6.02 10.51
CA ASN A 91 -15.34 4.61 10.80
C ASN A 91 -14.48 3.91 9.71
N VAL A 92 -13.26 4.40 9.55
CA VAL A 92 -12.18 3.72 8.83
C VAL A 92 -11.71 2.69 9.83
N ARG A 93 -12.30 1.51 9.73
CA ARG A 93 -11.78 0.32 10.40
C ARG A 93 -10.26 0.35 10.26
N PRO A 94 -9.48 0.14 11.34
CA PRO A 94 -8.04 -0.04 11.22
C PRO A 94 -7.81 -0.91 10.00
N TYR A 95 -6.87 -0.53 9.14
CA TYR A 95 -6.53 -1.26 7.93
C TYR A 95 -6.27 -2.71 8.33
N ASP A 96 -7.32 -3.51 8.27
CA ASP A 96 -7.27 -4.90 8.65
C ASP A 96 -6.59 -5.62 7.49
N HIS A 97 -5.30 -5.90 7.69
CA HIS A 97 -4.52 -6.69 6.74
C HIS A 97 -5.26 -7.97 6.35
N SER A 98 -6.06 -8.53 7.25
CA SER A 98 -6.84 -9.74 6.98
C SER A 98 -7.93 -9.53 5.93
N VAL A 99 -8.50 -8.32 5.83
CA VAL A 99 -9.55 -8.01 4.85
C VAL A 99 -8.97 -7.84 3.45
N VAL A 100 -7.76 -7.25 3.34
CA VAL A 100 -7.11 -7.08 2.03
C VAL A 100 -6.56 -8.41 1.53
N GLU A 101 -5.94 -9.22 2.38
CA GLU A 101 -5.53 -10.56 2.01
C GLU A 101 -6.72 -11.43 1.60
N LEU A 102 -7.82 -11.39 2.34
CA LEU A 102 -9.04 -12.13 2.00
C LEU A 102 -9.67 -11.65 0.68
N SER A 103 -9.67 -10.36 0.39
CA SER A 103 -10.23 -9.85 -0.87
C SER A 103 -9.37 -10.21 -2.08
N VAL A 104 -8.05 -10.14 -1.95
CA VAL A 104 -7.11 -10.53 -3.02
C VAL A 104 -7.13 -12.03 -3.24
N VAL A 105 -7.16 -12.83 -2.17
CA VAL A 105 -7.25 -14.29 -2.26
C VAL A 105 -8.57 -14.69 -2.92
N LYS A 106 -9.70 -14.08 -2.54
CA LYS A 106 -11.01 -14.35 -3.12
C LYS A 106 -11.07 -14.01 -4.62
N GLU A 107 -10.52 -12.85 -5.01
CA GLU A 107 -10.43 -12.48 -6.43
C GLU A 107 -9.59 -13.47 -7.25
N GLN A 108 -8.50 -13.99 -6.66
CA GLN A 108 -7.69 -15.03 -7.31
C GLN A 108 -8.37 -16.37 -7.37
N GLU A 109 -9.12 -16.77 -6.33
CA GLU A 109 -9.93 -17.99 -6.33
C GLU A 109 -11.04 -17.93 -7.37
N ASP A 110 -11.71 -16.79 -7.52
CA ASP A 110 -12.75 -16.58 -8.54
C ASP A 110 -12.17 -16.68 -9.96
N LYS A 111 -11.01 -16.07 -10.21
CA LYS A 111 -10.28 -16.17 -11.49
C LYS A 111 -9.85 -17.62 -11.78
N LEU A 112 -9.35 -18.32 -10.78
CA LEU A 112 -8.94 -19.73 -10.92
C LEU A 112 -10.14 -20.63 -11.21
N SER A 113 -11.26 -20.41 -10.51
CA SER A 113 -12.51 -21.15 -10.72
C SER A 113 -13.04 -20.95 -12.14
N PHE A 114 -13.00 -19.73 -12.65
CA PHE A 114 -13.38 -19.42 -14.03
C PHE A 114 -12.51 -20.17 -15.05
N VAL A 115 -11.18 -20.13 -14.89
CA VAL A 115 -10.25 -20.84 -15.78
C VAL A 115 -10.46 -22.36 -15.73
N LEU A 116 -10.70 -22.93 -14.55
CA LEU A 116 -11.00 -24.35 -14.41
C LEU A 116 -12.30 -24.76 -15.09
N GLN A 117 -13.32 -23.90 -15.06
CA GLN A 117 -14.58 -24.12 -15.76
C GLN A 117 -14.39 -24.11 -17.28
N GLU A 118 -13.59 -23.17 -17.80
CA GLU A 118 -13.23 -23.07 -19.22
C GLU A 118 -12.50 -24.33 -19.69
N ILE A 119 -11.51 -24.79 -18.93
CA ILE A 119 -10.76 -26.03 -19.22
C ILE A 119 -11.69 -27.25 -19.27
N ARG A 120 -12.66 -27.36 -18.35
CA ARG A 120 -13.65 -28.45 -18.36
C ARG A 120 -14.54 -28.40 -19.60
N SER A 121 -14.95 -27.21 -20.04
CA SER A 121 -15.74 -27.02 -21.27
C SER A 121 -14.96 -27.47 -22.49
N ILE A 122 -13.71 -27.01 -22.64
CA ILE A 122 -12.84 -27.41 -23.76
C ILE A 122 -12.60 -28.91 -23.76
N ARG A 123 -12.40 -29.54 -22.61
CA ARG A 123 -12.25 -30.96 -22.50
C ARG A 123 -13.49 -31.72 -23.02
N SER A 124 -14.68 -31.26 -22.62
CA SER A 124 -15.94 -31.83 -23.07
C SER A 124 -16.09 -31.71 -24.59
N ASP A 125 -15.73 -30.58 -25.17
CA ASP A 125 -15.80 -30.35 -26.60
C ASP A 125 -14.83 -31.25 -27.38
N ILE A 126 -13.63 -31.45 -26.84
CA ILE A 126 -12.63 -32.37 -27.39
C ILE A 126 -13.18 -33.82 -27.37
N GLU A 127 -13.77 -34.27 -26.25
CA GLU A 127 -14.35 -35.60 -26.14
C GLU A 127 -15.48 -35.80 -27.17
N GLN A 128 -16.34 -34.81 -27.38
CA GLN A 128 -17.39 -34.84 -28.41
C GLN A 128 -16.82 -34.92 -29.84
N LEU A 129 -15.72 -34.20 -30.10
CA LEU A 129 -15.05 -34.26 -31.39
C LEU A 129 -14.43 -35.65 -31.63
N TYR A 130 -13.81 -36.24 -30.61
CA TYR A 130 -13.28 -37.61 -30.73
C TYR A 130 -14.36 -38.66 -31.01
N THR A 131 -15.54 -38.52 -30.43
CA THR A 131 -16.66 -39.45 -30.69
C THR A 131 -17.27 -39.26 -32.07
N ARG A 132 -17.08 -38.10 -32.70
CA ARG A 132 -17.57 -37.82 -34.08
C ARG A 132 -16.59 -38.23 -35.17
N LEU A 133 -15.32 -38.45 -34.81
CA LEU A 133 -14.36 -38.95 -35.81
C LEU A 133 -14.73 -40.35 -36.23
N PRO A 134 -14.84 -40.62 -37.54
CA PRO A 134 -15.09 -41.99 -38.01
C PRO A 134 -13.90 -42.85 -37.56
N GLN A 135 -14.22 -43.93 -36.88
CA GLN A 135 -13.26 -44.98 -36.58
C GLN A 135 -12.82 -45.58 -37.92
N GLN A 136 -11.74 -45.04 -38.51
CA GLN A 136 -11.14 -45.72 -39.63
C GLN A 136 -10.50 -46.98 -39.08
N GLU A 137 -11.13 -48.11 -39.43
CA GLU A 137 -10.54 -49.43 -39.20
C GLU A 137 -9.15 -49.45 -39.86
N ILE A 138 -8.14 -49.51 -39.01
CA ILE A 138 -6.82 -49.98 -39.47
C ILE A 138 -6.94 -51.47 -39.62
N GLY A 139 -7.60 -51.87 -40.70
CA GLY A 139 -7.66 -53.26 -41.13
C GLY A 139 -6.61 -53.46 -42.19
N GLY A 140 -5.70 -54.38 -41.97
CA GLY A 140 -4.76 -54.85 -42.95
C GLY A 140 -3.55 -55.44 -42.32
#